data_ec4c3848ce81d002cde2df827142b47d
#
_entry.id   ec4c3848ce81d002cde2df827142b47d
#
_cell.length_a   1.000
_cell.length_b   1.000
_cell.length_c   1.000
_cell.angle_alpha   90.00
_cell.angle_beta   90.00
_cell.angle_gamma   90.00
#
_symmetry.space_group_name_H-M   'P 1'
#
loop_
_entity.id
_entity.type
_entity.pdbx_description
1 polymer ?
#
loop_
_entity_poly.entity_id
_entity_poly.type
_entity_poly.pdbx_seq_one_letter_code
_entity_poly.pdbx_strand_id
1 'polypeptide(L)'
;MTEDSHQTADILIIGGGLSGTMLAAQLLRRPGQRRILIIETRSELGRGEAYSATEPGHTLNGNAARMSVDPDNPDDLTQWLTDYLAAGGWPEAYEQRVPVAELFPPRGVFGLYVQQRLREARSAAEAFGSTAVHVPGEAVDLQVHEGGVSVSLADGRKLRGSRAVLATGMYAASRTPRRDSNELNTAALDPWDVSVMKKLDPQSKVLIIGSGLTMVDALVSLETAGHRGPIQIFSRHGLLPHVRRQPPEWSDFLAQDPSIRSTRQLVRKVREQCELAIESGIDWQAPLDTVRANVGRLWNQASDQQRRQFVRHVRPWWESHHHRSPPPSAALLARLIRQGRLSIDAASLQGVASLPSGQVQISVRRRGESQPTQITGDALINSTGIEYDWRRVDRPLPRQLLARGLIQPGPLALGIAADATGAVLDAHGQYSARLFAMGPPLRGMWWESTAVTDVAIQAKALAMRLS
;
A
#
# COMPACT_ATOMS: atom_id res chain seq x y z
N MET A 1 -10.83 28.60 31.07
CA MET A 1 -9.81 28.63 29.99
C MET A 1 -9.25 27.23 29.73
N THR A 2 -10.02 26.16 29.58
CA THR A 2 -9.45 24.79 29.69
C THR A 2 -9.92 23.77 28.66
N GLU A 3 -10.98 23.99 27.90
CA GLU A 3 -11.39 23.03 26.85
C GLU A 3 -10.90 23.38 25.45
N ASP A 4 -10.69 24.63 25.12
CA ASP A 4 -10.31 25.10 23.78
C ASP A 4 -8.80 24.87 23.46
N SER A 5 -7.94 24.79 24.48
CA SER A 5 -6.50 24.58 24.29
C SER A 5 -6.14 23.16 23.82
N HIS A 6 -6.97 22.17 24.13
CA HIS A 6 -6.77 20.77 23.72
C HIS A 6 -7.14 20.50 22.26
N GLN A 7 -7.82 21.42 21.59
CA GLN A 7 -8.33 21.29 20.22
C GLN A 7 -7.49 22.01 19.16
N THR A 8 -6.44 22.74 19.55
CA THR A 8 -5.61 23.50 18.61
C THR A 8 -4.21 22.90 18.48
N ALA A 9 -3.65 22.84 17.29
CA ALA A 9 -2.34 22.32 16.96
C ALA A 9 -1.63 23.14 15.87
N ASP A 10 -0.31 22.97 15.74
CA ASP A 10 0.42 23.51 14.60
C ASP A 10 0.13 22.64 13.34
N ILE A 11 0.07 21.34 13.53
CA ILE A 11 -0.12 20.39 12.42
C ILE A 11 -1.16 19.33 12.80
N LEU A 12 -2.16 19.16 11.94
CA LEU A 12 -3.11 18.05 11.98
C LEU A 12 -2.71 16.99 10.95
N ILE A 13 -2.43 15.78 11.38
CA ILE A 13 -2.15 14.64 10.49
C ILE A 13 -3.38 13.75 10.44
N ILE A 14 -3.98 13.58 9.27
CA ILE A 14 -5.17 12.75 9.06
C ILE A 14 -4.72 11.38 8.55
N GLY A 15 -4.77 10.38 9.42
CA GLY A 15 -4.26 9.03 9.23
C GLY A 15 -3.00 8.78 10.05
N GLY A 16 -3.08 7.80 10.96
CA GLY A 16 -2.01 7.37 11.86
C GLY A 16 -1.34 6.06 11.46
N GLY A 17 -1.47 5.64 10.20
CA GLY A 17 -0.71 4.52 9.64
C GLY A 17 0.77 4.87 9.45
N LEU A 18 1.50 4.09 8.64
CA LEU A 18 2.92 4.30 8.37
C LEU A 18 3.23 5.75 7.98
N SER A 19 2.53 6.29 6.98
CA SER A 19 2.81 7.63 6.43
C SER A 19 2.69 8.72 7.49
N GLY A 20 1.55 8.80 8.18
CA GLY A 20 1.33 9.84 9.18
C GLY A 20 2.23 9.70 10.41
N THR A 21 2.51 8.46 10.82
CA THR A 21 3.41 8.18 11.94
C THR A 21 4.85 8.57 11.63
N MET A 22 5.34 8.25 10.43
CA MET A 22 6.69 8.65 10.01
C MET A 22 6.82 10.16 9.85
N LEU A 23 5.79 10.83 9.32
CA LEU A 23 5.79 12.29 9.28
C LEU A 23 5.87 12.89 10.69
N ALA A 24 5.07 12.39 11.63
CA ALA A 24 5.10 12.85 13.02
C ALA A 24 6.50 12.64 13.65
N ALA A 25 7.09 11.45 13.43
CA ALA A 25 8.44 11.15 13.92
C ALA A 25 9.50 12.10 13.32
N GLN A 26 9.44 12.40 12.03
CA GLN A 26 10.35 13.32 11.36
C GLN A 26 10.17 14.77 11.84
N LEU A 27 8.93 15.21 12.08
CA LEU A 27 8.65 16.53 12.64
C LEU A 27 9.17 16.68 14.07
N LEU A 28 9.02 15.64 14.89
CA LEU A 28 9.49 15.61 16.29
C LEU A 28 11.01 15.63 16.40
N ARG A 29 11.74 15.06 15.46
CA ARG A 29 13.21 15.08 15.39
C ARG A 29 13.78 16.47 15.05
N ARG A 30 12.94 17.40 14.60
CA ARG A 30 13.41 18.74 14.21
C ARG A 30 13.37 19.72 15.38
N PRO A 31 14.37 20.61 15.51
CA PRO A 31 14.37 21.65 16.53
C PRO A 31 13.11 22.54 16.44
N GLY A 32 12.69 23.08 17.57
CA GLY A 32 11.55 23.98 17.69
C GLY A 32 10.33 23.30 18.32
N GLN A 33 9.53 24.08 19.03
CA GLN A 33 8.32 23.62 19.71
C GLN A 33 7.17 23.45 18.72
N ARG A 34 6.54 22.27 18.74
CA ARG A 34 5.39 21.94 17.88
C ARG A 34 4.38 21.07 18.60
N ARG A 35 3.13 21.36 18.37
CA ARG A 35 2.01 20.51 18.76
C ARG A 35 1.42 19.83 17.54
N ILE A 36 1.50 18.50 17.49
CA ILE A 36 1.02 17.67 16.39
C ILE A 36 -0.15 16.84 16.90
N LEU A 37 -1.30 16.85 16.21
CA LEU A 37 -2.41 15.94 16.46
C LEU A 37 -2.48 14.94 15.31
N ILE A 38 -2.49 13.65 15.65
CA ILE A 38 -2.60 12.54 14.68
C ILE A 38 -3.98 11.91 14.84
N ILE A 39 -4.83 12.10 13.85
CA ILE A 39 -6.21 11.62 13.83
C ILE A 39 -6.21 10.22 13.22
N GLU A 40 -6.61 9.22 14.01
CA GLU A 40 -6.65 7.82 13.57
C GLU A 40 -7.79 7.09 14.27
N THR A 41 -8.51 6.27 13.51
CA THR A 41 -9.62 5.47 14.04
C THR A 41 -9.16 4.26 14.85
N ARG A 42 -8.00 3.70 14.52
CA ARG A 42 -7.41 2.57 15.25
C ARG A 42 -6.83 3.02 16.59
N SER A 43 -6.81 2.10 17.53
CA SER A 43 -6.24 2.35 18.87
C SER A 43 -4.73 2.57 18.87
N GLU A 44 -4.03 2.08 17.84
CA GLU A 44 -2.58 2.13 17.72
C GLU A 44 -2.14 2.90 16.47
N LEU A 45 -1.13 3.76 16.64
CA LEU A 45 -0.44 4.42 15.54
C LEU A 45 0.63 3.50 14.92
N GLY A 46 1.08 3.81 13.70
CA GLY A 46 2.18 3.13 13.03
C GLY A 46 1.80 1.93 12.20
N ARG A 47 0.67 1.33 12.46
CA ARG A 47 0.25 0.09 11.80
C ARG A 47 -0.58 0.34 10.53
N GLY A 48 -1.62 1.14 10.62
CA GLY A 48 -2.58 1.32 9.51
C GLY A 48 -3.14 -0.01 9.03
N GLU A 49 -3.60 -0.08 7.79
CA GLU A 49 -4.12 -1.32 7.19
C GLU A 49 -3.03 -2.35 6.95
N ALA A 50 -1.89 -1.92 6.40
CA ALA A 50 -0.87 -2.82 5.88
C ALA A 50 -0.10 -3.59 6.96
N TYR A 51 0.03 -3.03 8.18
CA TYR A 51 0.89 -3.56 9.25
C TYR A 51 0.12 -3.94 10.52
N SER A 52 -1.22 -4.04 10.42
CA SER A 52 -2.10 -4.52 11.49
C SER A 52 -2.28 -6.03 11.50
N ALA A 53 -1.75 -6.75 10.50
CA ALA A 53 -1.89 -8.18 10.41
C ALA A 53 -1.31 -8.88 11.65
N THR A 54 -2.08 -9.78 12.22
CA THR A 54 -1.70 -10.59 13.39
C THR A 54 -1.15 -11.95 13.00
N GLU A 55 -1.40 -12.39 11.77
CA GLU A 55 -0.95 -13.67 11.24
C GLU A 55 0.54 -13.60 10.90
N PRO A 56 1.42 -14.42 11.53
CA PRO A 56 2.86 -14.39 11.28
C PRO A 56 3.26 -14.69 9.83
N GLY A 57 2.46 -15.46 9.12
CA GLY A 57 2.67 -15.77 7.70
C GLY A 57 2.44 -14.59 6.75
N HIS A 58 1.77 -13.51 7.20
CA HIS A 58 1.64 -12.26 6.44
C HIS A 58 2.94 -11.44 6.56
N THR A 59 3.92 -11.79 5.78
CA THR A 59 5.25 -11.16 5.82
C THR A 59 5.34 -9.94 4.91
N LEU A 60 6.37 -9.12 5.13
CA LEU A 60 6.75 -8.07 4.19
C LEU A 60 7.12 -8.68 2.83
N ASN A 61 6.94 -7.93 1.76
CA ASN A 61 7.37 -8.33 0.41
C ASN A 61 8.79 -7.87 0.06
N GLY A 62 9.43 -7.11 0.95
CA GLY A 62 10.85 -6.78 0.96
C GLY A 62 11.52 -7.36 2.19
N ASN A 63 12.80 -7.72 2.09
CA ASN A 63 13.60 -8.15 3.22
C ASN A 63 13.99 -6.97 4.13
N ALA A 64 14.54 -7.25 5.31
CA ALA A 64 14.86 -6.24 6.32
C ALA A 64 15.80 -5.15 5.78
N ALA A 65 16.82 -5.51 4.98
CA ALA A 65 17.75 -4.54 4.37
C ALA A 65 17.09 -3.52 3.42
N ARG A 66 15.85 -3.76 2.98
CA ARG A 66 15.16 -2.91 1.99
C ARG A 66 13.95 -2.18 2.54
N MET A 67 13.70 -2.26 3.85
CA MET A 67 12.43 -1.79 4.44
C MET A 67 12.65 -0.83 5.60
N SER A 68 13.80 -0.15 5.65
CA SER A 68 14.06 0.91 6.64
C SER A 68 13.04 2.06 6.50
N VAL A 69 12.55 2.58 7.63
CA VAL A 69 11.76 3.82 7.69
C VAL A 69 12.62 5.06 7.98
N ASP A 70 13.92 4.87 8.19
CA ASP A 70 14.86 5.97 8.30
C ASP A 70 15.59 6.17 6.97
N PRO A 71 15.35 7.28 6.25
CA PRO A 71 16.00 7.53 4.97
C PRO A 71 17.50 7.81 5.08
N ASP A 72 18.02 8.09 6.27
CA ASP A 72 19.44 8.34 6.54
C ASP A 72 20.18 7.09 7.03
N ASN A 73 19.45 6.07 7.46
CA ASN A 73 20.00 4.79 7.91
C ASN A 73 19.31 3.62 7.19
N PRO A 74 19.79 3.15 6.03
CA PRO A 74 19.23 2.02 5.32
C PRO A 74 19.18 0.73 6.15
N ASP A 75 20.09 0.54 7.11
CA ASP A 75 20.19 -0.65 7.94
C ASP A 75 19.34 -0.58 9.22
N ASP A 76 18.57 0.48 9.42
CA ASP A 76 17.82 0.73 10.66
C ASP A 76 16.86 -0.42 11.03
N LEU A 77 16.13 -0.96 10.07
CA LEU A 77 15.27 -2.12 10.32
C LEU A 77 16.09 -3.38 10.64
N THR A 78 17.21 -3.60 9.96
CA THR A 78 18.08 -4.76 10.19
C THR A 78 18.66 -4.73 11.61
N GLN A 79 19.12 -3.57 12.05
CA GLN A 79 19.63 -3.36 13.42
C GLN A 79 18.54 -3.60 14.46
N TRP A 80 17.39 -2.94 14.29
CA TRP A 80 16.25 -3.12 15.18
C TRP A 80 15.78 -4.57 15.26
N LEU A 81 15.70 -5.24 14.12
CA LEU A 81 15.25 -6.64 14.05
C LEU A 81 16.24 -7.59 14.72
N THR A 82 17.56 -7.30 14.62
CA THR A 82 18.60 -8.05 15.32
C THR A 82 18.39 -8.00 16.83
N ASP A 83 18.19 -6.80 17.38
CA ASP A 83 17.93 -6.59 18.82
C ASP A 83 16.60 -7.24 19.25
N TYR A 84 15.56 -7.10 18.42
CA TYR A 84 14.26 -7.68 18.69
C TYR A 84 14.27 -9.22 18.76
N LEU A 85 15.01 -9.87 17.85
CA LEU A 85 15.22 -11.31 17.85
C LEU A 85 16.07 -11.77 19.05
N ALA A 86 17.11 -11.03 19.38
CA ALA A 86 17.96 -11.31 20.54
C ALA A 86 17.19 -11.21 21.88
N ALA A 87 16.18 -10.33 21.93
CA ALA A 87 15.28 -10.22 23.07
C ALA A 87 14.18 -11.31 23.13
N GLY A 88 14.20 -12.29 22.23
CA GLY A 88 13.23 -13.39 22.17
C GLY A 88 11.93 -13.05 21.45
N GLY A 89 11.92 -11.94 20.69
CA GLY A 89 10.77 -11.60 19.83
C GLY A 89 10.77 -12.40 18.53
N TRP A 90 9.66 -12.37 17.82
CA TRP A 90 9.27 -13.09 16.61
C TRP A 90 9.63 -14.59 16.64
N PRO A 91 8.71 -15.46 16.35
CA PRO A 91 8.66 -16.81 16.84
C PRO A 91 9.38 -17.86 16.01
N GLU A 92 9.55 -18.96 16.63
CA GLU A 92 9.36 -20.39 16.37
C GLU A 92 9.88 -20.98 15.05
N ALA A 93 9.83 -20.26 13.91
CA ALA A 93 10.23 -20.79 12.60
C ALA A 93 11.36 -19.97 11.94
N TYR A 94 12.05 -19.13 12.72
CA TYR A 94 13.21 -18.43 12.23
C TYR A 94 14.41 -19.41 12.14
N GLU A 95 14.79 -19.76 10.92
CA GLU A 95 16.04 -20.48 10.70
C GLU A 95 17.23 -19.53 10.97
N GLN A 96 17.91 -19.68 12.08
CA GLN A 96 19.08 -18.88 12.50
C GLN A 96 20.23 -18.84 11.47
N ARG A 97 20.11 -19.57 10.37
CA ARG A 97 21.11 -19.67 9.30
C ARG A 97 20.98 -18.56 8.24
N VAL A 98 19.85 -17.82 8.24
CA VAL A 98 19.63 -16.73 7.28
C VAL A 98 20.05 -15.42 7.94
N PRO A 99 20.91 -14.60 7.29
CA PRO A 99 21.26 -13.28 7.81
C PRO A 99 20.01 -12.43 8.06
N VAL A 100 20.00 -11.65 9.17
CA VAL A 100 18.83 -10.81 9.54
C VAL A 100 18.43 -9.87 8.41
N ALA A 101 19.40 -9.32 7.69
CA ALA A 101 19.20 -8.46 6.53
C ALA A 101 18.33 -9.09 5.42
N GLU A 102 18.37 -10.41 5.31
CA GLU A 102 17.67 -11.19 4.28
C GLU A 102 16.28 -11.67 4.73
N LEU A 103 15.94 -11.52 6.00
CA LEU A 103 14.65 -11.96 6.54
C LEU A 103 13.49 -11.12 6.01
N PHE A 104 12.34 -11.76 5.89
CA PHE A 104 11.05 -11.15 5.58
C PHE A 104 10.19 -11.15 6.84
N PRO A 105 10.29 -10.15 7.71
CA PRO A 105 9.55 -10.15 8.96
C PRO A 105 8.04 -10.06 8.74
N PRO A 106 7.23 -10.60 9.68
CA PRO A 106 5.78 -10.40 9.69
C PRO A 106 5.42 -8.92 9.67
N ARG A 107 4.33 -8.59 8.98
CA ARG A 107 3.85 -7.19 8.91
C ARG A 107 3.53 -6.62 10.29
N GLY A 108 3.01 -7.44 11.21
CA GLY A 108 2.77 -7.04 12.59
C GLY A 108 4.05 -6.66 13.34
N VAL A 109 5.15 -7.40 13.12
CA VAL A 109 6.48 -7.10 13.68
C VAL A 109 7.02 -5.79 13.12
N PHE A 110 6.86 -5.56 11.82
CA PHE A 110 7.21 -4.27 11.22
C PHE A 110 6.40 -3.10 11.82
N GLY A 111 5.12 -3.33 12.14
CA GLY A 111 4.31 -2.35 12.86
C GLY A 111 4.89 -1.97 14.23
N LEU A 112 5.45 -2.93 14.97
CA LEU A 112 6.14 -2.67 16.26
C LEU A 112 7.40 -1.81 16.06
N TYR A 113 8.18 -2.08 15.02
CA TYR A 113 9.33 -1.26 14.63
C TYR A 113 8.92 0.20 14.36
N VAL A 114 7.89 0.43 13.56
CA VAL A 114 7.37 1.77 13.26
C VAL A 114 6.91 2.49 14.53
N GLN A 115 6.21 1.78 15.42
CA GLN A 115 5.78 2.31 16.71
C GLN A 115 6.96 2.69 17.60
N GLN A 116 8.01 1.89 17.61
CA GLN A 116 9.19 2.21 18.40
C GLN A 116 9.89 3.46 17.88
N ARG A 117 10.04 3.65 16.58
CA ARG A 117 10.62 4.88 16.00
C ARG A 117 9.81 6.12 16.37
N LEU A 118 8.48 6.03 16.47
CA LEU A 118 7.67 7.14 16.97
C LEU A 118 7.91 7.40 18.47
N ARG A 119 8.00 6.34 19.32
CA ARG A 119 8.28 6.52 20.76
C ARG A 119 9.63 7.22 20.99
N GLU A 120 10.66 6.77 20.29
CA GLU A 120 12.00 7.38 20.35
C GLU A 120 11.98 8.86 19.92
N ALA A 121 11.26 9.16 18.82
CA ALA A 121 11.11 10.54 18.38
C ALA A 121 10.35 11.41 19.38
N ARG A 122 9.33 10.87 20.06
CA ARG A 122 8.60 11.56 21.14
C ARG A 122 9.52 11.89 22.32
N SER A 123 10.27 10.89 22.82
CA SER A 123 11.23 11.11 23.92
C SER A 123 12.29 12.15 23.56
N ALA A 124 12.87 12.09 22.38
CA ALA A 124 13.84 13.06 21.93
C ALA A 124 13.26 14.48 21.82
N ALA A 125 11.99 14.60 21.48
CA ALA A 125 11.28 15.87 21.30
C ALA A 125 10.93 16.58 22.62
N GLU A 126 10.95 15.88 23.75
CA GLU A 126 10.69 16.46 25.08
C GLU A 126 11.65 17.62 25.38
N ALA A 127 12.92 17.53 24.95
CA ALA A 127 13.90 18.57 25.08
C ALA A 127 13.53 19.88 24.37
N PHE A 128 12.68 19.84 23.37
CA PHE A 128 12.20 20.99 22.60
C PHE A 128 10.76 21.39 22.97
N GLY A 129 10.10 20.67 23.87
CA GLY A 129 8.69 20.88 24.21
C GLY A 129 7.71 20.52 23.08
N SER A 130 8.15 19.73 22.10
CA SER A 130 7.29 19.26 21.00
C SER A 130 6.48 18.04 21.42
N THR A 131 5.23 17.98 20.97
CA THR A 131 4.33 16.88 21.29
C THR A 131 3.62 16.34 20.04
N ALA A 132 3.41 15.01 19.99
CA ALA A 132 2.54 14.36 19.02
C ALA A 132 1.49 13.51 19.75
N VAL A 133 0.24 13.91 19.66
CA VAL A 133 -0.88 13.30 20.40
C VAL A 133 -1.75 12.52 19.44
N HIS A 134 -2.09 11.29 19.79
CA HIS A 134 -3.10 10.50 19.08
C HIS A 134 -4.49 11.02 19.47
N VAL A 135 -5.29 11.35 18.47
CA VAL A 135 -6.71 11.70 18.60
C VAL A 135 -7.54 10.58 17.97
N PRO A 136 -8.11 9.67 18.78
CA PRO A 136 -8.97 8.62 18.25
C PRO A 136 -10.21 9.22 17.60
N GLY A 137 -10.49 8.85 16.35
CA GLY A 137 -11.67 9.32 15.61
C GLY A 137 -11.48 9.29 14.10
N GLU A 138 -12.60 9.35 13.38
CA GLU A 138 -12.63 9.46 11.93
C GLU A 138 -12.81 10.92 11.51
N ALA A 139 -11.88 11.44 10.72
CA ALA A 139 -12.03 12.74 10.07
C ALA A 139 -13.06 12.63 8.94
N VAL A 140 -14.13 13.42 9.02
CA VAL A 140 -15.25 13.39 8.06
C VAL A 140 -15.34 14.63 7.20
N ASP A 141 -14.77 15.76 7.63
CA ASP A 141 -14.73 17.01 6.88
C ASP A 141 -13.45 17.80 7.22
N LEU A 142 -13.00 18.63 6.29
CA LEU A 142 -11.91 19.57 6.47
C LEU A 142 -12.26 20.87 5.77
N GLN A 143 -11.95 21.98 6.41
CA GLN A 143 -12.10 23.34 5.87
C GLN A 143 -10.78 24.08 6.00
N VAL A 144 -10.44 24.84 4.96
CA VAL A 144 -9.29 25.76 4.95
C VAL A 144 -9.83 27.16 5.06
N HIS A 145 -9.29 27.97 5.94
CA HIS A 145 -9.65 29.36 6.16
C HIS A 145 -8.39 30.23 6.37
N GLU A 146 -8.57 31.54 6.44
CA GLU A 146 -7.44 32.48 6.54
C GLU A 146 -6.53 32.22 7.76
N GLY A 147 -7.13 31.85 8.89
CA GLY A 147 -6.42 31.55 10.14
C GLY A 147 -5.82 30.13 10.25
N GLY A 148 -6.09 29.22 9.31
CA GLY A 148 -5.63 27.83 9.42
C GLY A 148 -6.56 26.82 8.77
N VAL A 149 -6.68 25.67 9.41
CA VAL A 149 -7.53 24.55 9.00
C VAL A 149 -8.40 24.09 10.17
N SER A 150 -9.57 23.58 9.87
CA SER A 150 -10.41 22.89 10.85
C SER A 150 -10.85 21.52 10.32
N VAL A 151 -10.74 20.50 11.16
CA VAL A 151 -11.13 19.12 10.86
C VAL A 151 -12.29 18.73 11.76
N SER A 152 -13.39 18.26 11.16
CA SER A 152 -14.53 17.71 11.90
C SER A 152 -14.41 16.20 11.98
N LEU A 153 -14.63 15.64 13.17
CA LEU A 153 -14.66 14.21 13.42
C LEU A 153 -16.10 13.66 13.38
N ALA A 154 -16.23 12.38 13.14
CA ALA A 154 -17.52 11.71 13.08
C ALA A 154 -18.34 11.78 14.41
N ASP A 155 -17.66 11.92 15.54
CA ASP A 155 -18.25 12.08 16.86
C ASP A 155 -18.65 13.53 17.20
N GLY A 156 -18.50 14.47 16.24
CA GLY A 156 -18.87 15.87 16.39
C GLY A 156 -17.76 16.79 16.91
N ARG A 157 -16.64 16.26 17.39
CA ARG A 157 -15.47 17.08 17.77
C ARG A 157 -14.91 17.84 16.58
N LYS A 158 -14.38 19.04 16.85
CA LYS A 158 -13.69 19.86 15.86
C LYS A 158 -12.28 20.17 16.34
N LEU A 159 -11.31 19.90 15.49
CA LEU A 159 -9.90 20.18 15.74
C LEU A 159 -9.45 21.34 14.84
N ARG A 160 -8.61 22.23 15.37
CA ARG A 160 -8.07 23.37 14.62
C ARG A 160 -6.54 23.23 14.52
N GLY A 161 -6.00 23.69 13.42
CA GLY A 161 -4.55 23.69 13.22
C GLY A 161 -4.11 24.74 12.22
N SER A 162 -2.81 25.04 12.22
CA SER A 162 -2.23 25.94 11.22
C SER A 162 -2.18 25.28 9.84
N ARG A 163 -1.93 23.97 9.81
CA ARG A 163 -1.80 23.13 8.59
C ARG A 163 -2.39 21.76 8.80
N ALA A 164 -2.79 21.09 7.71
CA ALA A 164 -3.24 19.69 7.73
C ALA A 164 -2.49 18.87 6.68
N VAL A 165 -2.29 17.58 6.98
CA VAL A 165 -1.67 16.62 6.07
C VAL A 165 -2.58 15.41 5.89
N LEU A 166 -2.95 15.11 4.66
CA LEU A 166 -3.68 13.91 4.27
C LEU A 166 -2.69 12.74 4.16
N ALA A 167 -2.60 11.93 5.21
CA ALA A 167 -1.82 10.70 5.29
C ALA A 167 -2.75 9.48 5.39
N THR A 168 -3.90 9.55 4.73
CA THR A 168 -5.04 8.62 4.86
C THR A 168 -4.77 7.21 4.38
N GLY A 169 -3.60 6.96 3.78
CA GLY A 169 -3.28 5.64 3.24
C GLY A 169 -4.09 5.32 1.98
N MET A 170 -4.49 4.07 1.86
CA MET A 170 -5.18 3.52 0.71
C MET A 170 -6.65 3.23 1.06
N TYR A 171 -7.53 3.40 0.08
CA TYR A 171 -8.91 2.97 0.20
C TYR A 171 -9.11 1.64 -0.54
N ALA A 172 -9.81 0.71 0.08
CA ALA A 172 -10.13 -0.56 -0.56
C ALA A 172 -10.99 -0.32 -1.82
N ALA A 173 -10.73 -1.11 -2.87
CA ALA A 173 -11.54 -1.06 -4.06
C ALA A 173 -12.94 -1.63 -3.78
N SER A 174 -13.95 -0.77 -3.83
CA SER A 174 -15.35 -1.14 -3.64
C SER A 174 -16.03 -1.71 -4.90
N ARG A 175 -15.29 -2.18 -5.92
CA ARG A 175 -15.85 -2.32 -7.27
C ARG A 175 -15.84 -3.71 -7.87
N THR A 176 -17.07 -4.12 -8.26
CA THR A 176 -17.34 -4.77 -9.55
C THR A 176 -17.34 -3.71 -10.67
N PRO A 177 -16.87 -4.03 -11.89
CA PRO A 177 -17.06 -3.17 -13.04
C PRO A 177 -18.55 -3.12 -13.42
N ARG A 178 -19.17 -1.96 -13.34
CA ARG A 178 -20.47 -1.60 -13.96
C ARG A 178 -21.72 -2.38 -13.52
N ARG A 179 -22.44 -1.91 -12.59
CA ARG A 179 -23.86 -1.98 -12.23
C ARG A 179 -24.20 -2.51 -10.83
N ASP A 180 -23.46 -3.52 -10.28
CA ASP A 180 -23.87 -4.16 -9.02
C ASP A 180 -22.74 -4.11 -7.96
N SER A 181 -22.22 -2.90 -7.68
CA SER A 181 -21.02 -2.69 -6.83
C SER A 181 -21.23 -3.09 -5.34
N ASN A 182 -22.47 -3.19 -4.88
CA ASN A 182 -22.76 -3.57 -3.50
C ASN A 182 -22.63 -5.09 -3.26
N GLU A 183 -22.89 -5.93 -4.27
CA GLU A 183 -22.92 -7.39 -4.10
C GLU A 183 -21.53 -8.00 -3.87
N LEU A 184 -20.48 -7.49 -4.55
CA LEU A 184 -19.12 -8.01 -4.32
C LEU A 184 -18.65 -7.78 -2.88
N ASN A 185 -18.90 -6.61 -2.32
CA ASN A 185 -18.43 -6.29 -0.96
C ASN A 185 -19.26 -6.95 0.12
N THR A 186 -20.55 -7.19 -0.11
CA THR A 186 -21.42 -7.90 0.84
C THR A 186 -21.22 -9.41 0.82
N ALA A 187 -20.80 -9.97 -0.32
CA ALA A 187 -20.60 -11.40 -0.49
C ALA A 187 -19.14 -11.86 -0.28
N ALA A 188 -18.17 -10.95 -0.31
CA ALA A 188 -16.77 -11.31 -0.23
C ALA A 188 -16.21 -11.25 1.19
N LEU A 189 -15.37 -12.23 1.53
CA LEU A 189 -14.61 -12.27 2.76
C LEU A 189 -13.38 -11.34 2.67
N ASP A 190 -12.99 -10.81 3.81
CA ASP A 190 -11.74 -10.05 3.95
C ASP A 190 -10.54 -11.00 3.79
N PRO A 191 -9.58 -10.72 2.89
CA PRO A 191 -8.41 -11.56 2.66
C PRO A 191 -7.50 -11.71 3.88
N TRP A 192 -7.58 -10.84 4.86
CA TRP A 192 -6.75 -10.84 6.07
C TRP A 192 -7.47 -11.33 7.33
N ASP A 193 -8.77 -11.58 7.27
CA ASP A 193 -9.54 -12.08 8.42
C ASP A 193 -9.50 -13.61 8.50
N VAL A 194 -8.43 -14.12 9.13
CA VAL A 194 -8.25 -15.56 9.40
C VAL A 194 -9.41 -16.12 10.26
N SER A 195 -10.01 -15.31 11.13
CA SER A 195 -11.08 -15.77 12.02
C SER A 195 -12.36 -16.15 11.26
N VAL A 196 -12.65 -15.40 10.20
CA VAL A 196 -13.77 -15.73 9.28
C VAL A 196 -13.42 -16.94 8.43
N MET A 197 -12.20 -17.05 7.96
CA MET A 197 -11.76 -18.21 7.15
C MET A 197 -11.77 -19.52 7.94
N LYS A 198 -11.49 -19.49 9.24
CA LYS A 198 -11.63 -20.66 10.15
C LYS A 198 -13.05 -21.20 10.27
N LYS A 199 -14.06 -20.43 9.90
CA LYS A 199 -15.47 -20.87 9.92
C LYS A 199 -15.90 -21.56 8.64
N LEU A 200 -15.08 -21.52 7.58
CA LEU A 200 -15.36 -22.23 6.34
C LEU A 200 -15.20 -23.73 6.54
N ASP A 201 -16.00 -24.51 5.83
CA ASP A 201 -15.72 -25.94 5.69
C ASP A 201 -14.31 -26.09 5.07
N PRO A 202 -13.42 -26.87 5.68
CA PRO A 202 -12.07 -27.09 5.14
C PRO A 202 -12.03 -27.60 3.71
N GLN A 203 -13.08 -28.24 3.22
CA GLN A 203 -13.19 -28.76 1.86
C GLN A 203 -13.96 -27.83 0.91
N SER A 204 -14.44 -26.68 1.37
CA SER A 204 -15.20 -25.72 0.59
C SER A 204 -14.44 -25.24 -0.64
N LYS A 205 -15.17 -24.91 -1.72
CA LYS A 205 -14.58 -24.29 -2.90
C LYS A 205 -14.51 -22.78 -2.73
N VAL A 206 -13.28 -22.24 -2.71
CA VAL A 206 -13.03 -20.80 -2.55
C VAL A 206 -12.73 -20.15 -3.90
N LEU A 207 -13.43 -19.06 -4.19
CA LEU A 207 -13.19 -18.21 -5.36
C LEU A 207 -12.42 -16.96 -4.91
N ILE A 208 -11.38 -16.54 -5.66
CA ILE A 208 -10.61 -15.33 -5.37
C ILE A 208 -10.59 -14.43 -6.60
N ILE A 209 -10.95 -13.16 -6.44
CA ILE A 209 -10.84 -12.16 -7.50
C ILE A 209 -9.61 -11.30 -7.26
N GLY A 210 -8.69 -11.29 -8.23
CA GLY A 210 -7.38 -10.65 -8.15
C GLY A 210 -6.27 -11.66 -7.88
N SER A 211 -5.07 -11.41 -8.43
CA SER A 211 -3.93 -12.32 -8.38
C SER A 211 -2.63 -11.65 -7.92
N GLY A 212 -2.73 -10.51 -7.20
CA GLY A 212 -1.60 -9.79 -6.62
C GLY A 212 -1.18 -10.33 -5.24
N LEU A 213 -0.35 -9.57 -4.50
CA LEU A 213 0.12 -9.95 -3.18
C LEU A 213 -1.01 -10.12 -2.14
N THR A 214 -2.11 -9.39 -2.27
CA THR A 214 -3.30 -9.58 -1.42
C THR A 214 -3.89 -10.99 -1.57
N MET A 215 -3.88 -11.55 -2.79
CA MET A 215 -4.27 -12.94 -3.01
C MET A 215 -3.30 -13.91 -2.33
N VAL A 216 -2.00 -13.61 -2.36
CA VAL A 216 -0.99 -14.44 -1.67
C VAL A 216 -1.25 -14.43 -0.16
N ASP A 217 -1.55 -13.28 0.43
CA ASP A 217 -1.94 -13.18 1.85
C ASP A 217 -3.22 -13.99 2.14
N ALA A 218 -4.22 -13.93 1.25
CA ALA A 218 -5.44 -14.73 1.39
C ALA A 218 -5.16 -16.25 1.37
N LEU A 219 -4.22 -16.71 0.53
CA LEU A 219 -3.79 -18.11 0.52
C LEU A 219 -3.10 -18.51 1.83
N VAL A 220 -2.28 -17.63 2.40
CA VAL A 220 -1.68 -17.84 3.73
C VAL A 220 -2.77 -17.93 4.80
N SER A 221 -3.73 -17.00 4.79
CA SER A 221 -4.87 -17.03 5.73
C SER A 221 -5.68 -18.33 5.64
N LEU A 222 -5.99 -18.79 4.43
CA LEU A 222 -6.71 -20.05 4.19
C LEU A 222 -5.92 -21.26 4.70
N GLU A 223 -4.62 -21.34 4.42
CA GLU A 223 -3.77 -22.43 4.87
C GLU A 223 -3.67 -22.47 6.41
N THR A 224 -3.47 -21.30 7.05
CA THR A 224 -3.48 -21.16 8.52
C THR A 224 -4.84 -21.53 9.13
N ALA A 225 -5.92 -21.23 8.43
CA ALA A 225 -7.28 -21.63 8.86
C ALA A 225 -7.55 -23.13 8.70
N GLY A 226 -6.64 -23.90 8.11
CA GLY A 226 -6.80 -25.33 7.90
C GLY A 226 -7.57 -25.72 6.64
N HIS A 227 -7.79 -24.77 5.72
CA HIS A 227 -8.49 -25.03 4.45
C HIS A 227 -7.70 -26.03 3.57
N ARG A 228 -8.41 -26.98 2.93
CA ARG A 228 -7.84 -28.03 2.08
C ARG A 228 -8.57 -28.19 0.75
N GLY A 229 -9.71 -27.55 0.57
CA GLY A 229 -10.54 -27.60 -0.63
C GLY A 229 -9.92 -26.90 -1.85
N PRO A 230 -10.61 -26.91 -2.99
CA PRO A 230 -10.16 -26.26 -4.22
C PRO A 230 -10.24 -24.74 -4.12
N ILE A 231 -9.25 -24.06 -4.69
CA ILE A 231 -9.17 -22.61 -4.79
C ILE A 231 -9.08 -22.22 -6.27
N GLN A 232 -9.94 -21.30 -6.71
CA GLN A 232 -9.94 -20.82 -8.09
C GLN A 232 -9.79 -19.30 -8.12
N ILE A 233 -8.73 -18.82 -8.79
CA ILE A 233 -8.37 -17.41 -8.89
C ILE A 233 -8.75 -16.87 -10.26
N PHE A 234 -9.30 -15.65 -10.27
CA PHE A 234 -9.66 -14.94 -11.50
C PHE A 234 -8.98 -13.59 -11.53
N SER A 235 -8.22 -13.32 -12.58
CA SER A 235 -7.65 -12.00 -12.84
C SER A 235 -7.59 -11.70 -14.33
N ARG A 236 -7.55 -10.42 -14.70
CA ARG A 236 -7.61 -9.99 -16.11
C ARG A 236 -6.52 -10.60 -17.00
N HIS A 237 -5.39 -10.95 -16.45
CA HIS A 237 -4.22 -11.43 -17.17
C HIS A 237 -3.74 -12.83 -16.75
N GLY A 238 -4.24 -13.38 -15.66
CA GLY A 238 -3.76 -14.67 -15.12
C GLY A 238 -2.32 -14.63 -14.62
N LEU A 239 -1.79 -13.43 -14.34
CA LEU A 239 -0.40 -13.25 -13.87
C LEU A 239 -0.32 -13.47 -12.37
N LEU A 240 0.76 -14.15 -11.93
CA LEU A 240 1.08 -14.35 -10.53
C LEU A 240 2.33 -13.53 -10.15
N PRO A 241 2.49 -13.12 -8.88
CA PRO A 241 3.72 -12.52 -8.39
C PRO A 241 4.87 -13.53 -8.49
N HIS A 242 6.01 -13.08 -9.02
CA HIS A 242 7.23 -13.88 -9.02
C HIS A 242 7.81 -14.00 -7.60
N VAL A 243 8.59 -15.06 -7.34
CA VAL A 243 9.34 -15.18 -6.10
C VAL A 243 10.42 -14.10 -6.02
N ARG A 244 10.57 -13.45 -4.87
CA ARG A 244 11.64 -12.48 -4.65
C ARG A 244 12.98 -13.21 -4.53
N ARG A 245 13.94 -12.75 -5.30
CA ARG A 245 15.35 -13.13 -5.24
C ARG A 245 16.21 -11.92 -4.94
N GLN A 246 17.46 -12.14 -4.60
CA GLN A 246 18.43 -11.11 -4.30
C GLN A 246 19.60 -11.21 -5.31
N PRO A 247 19.40 -10.73 -6.55
CA PRO A 247 20.46 -10.74 -7.53
C PRO A 247 21.52 -9.68 -7.17
N PRO A 248 22.75 -9.81 -7.68
CA PRO A 248 23.75 -8.74 -7.59
C PRO A 248 23.27 -7.48 -8.29
N GLU A 249 23.91 -6.36 -8.01
CA GLU A 249 23.64 -5.10 -8.70
C GLU A 249 23.86 -5.20 -10.20
N TRP A 250 23.02 -4.51 -10.97
CA TRP A 250 23.13 -4.39 -12.40
C TRP A 250 23.43 -2.94 -12.80
N SER A 251 24.24 -2.73 -13.83
CA SER A 251 24.59 -1.38 -14.28
C SER A 251 23.36 -0.53 -14.62
N ASP A 252 23.40 0.77 -14.33
CA ASP A 252 22.29 1.69 -14.63
C ASP A 252 22.27 2.03 -16.12
N PHE A 253 21.68 1.14 -16.91
CA PHE A 253 21.47 1.31 -18.34
C PHE A 253 20.47 2.42 -18.71
N LEU A 254 19.72 2.94 -17.74
CA LEU A 254 18.72 4.01 -17.93
C LEU A 254 19.32 5.42 -17.78
N ALA A 255 20.36 5.56 -16.97
CA ALA A 255 21.06 6.84 -16.80
C ALA A 255 21.87 7.22 -18.05
N GLN A 256 22.32 6.23 -18.80
CA GLN A 256 23.29 6.39 -19.90
C GLN A 256 22.64 6.46 -21.29
N ASP A 257 21.35 6.18 -21.43
CA ASP A 257 20.69 6.12 -22.73
C ASP A 257 19.61 7.19 -22.91
N PRO A 258 19.95 8.38 -23.45
CA PRO A 258 19.00 9.43 -23.76
C PRO A 258 18.06 9.08 -24.93
N SER A 259 18.28 7.97 -25.64
CA SER A 259 17.49 7.57 -26.81
C SER A 259 16.13 6.99 -26.43
N ILE A 260 15.92 6.62 -25.16
CA ILE A 260 14.64 6.07 -24.67
C ILE A 260 13.60 7.19 -24.59
N ARG A 261 12.80 7.34 -25.64
CA ARG A 261 11.78 8.38 -25.80
C ARG A 261 10.34 7.89 -25.69
N SER A 262 10.13 6.58 -25.55
CA SER A 262 8.78 6.00 -25.49
C SER A 262 8.70 4.81 -24.55
N THR A 263 7.49 4.55 -24.02
CA THR A 263 7.19 3.35 -23.21
C THR A 263 7.59 2.06 -23.94
N ARG A 264 7.41 2.00 -25.25
CA ARG A 264 7.78 0.82 -26.06
C ARG A 264 9.31 0.60 -26.11
N GLN A 265 10.08 1.68 -26.29
CA GLN A 265 11.54 1.60 -26.27
C GLN A 265 12.06 1.19 -24.89
N LEU A 266 11.48 1.75 -23.82
CA LEU A 266 11.82 1.36 -22.46
C LEU A 266 11.58 -0.15 -22.22
N VAL A 267 10.40 -0.66 -22.59
CA VAL A 267 10.09 -2.10 -22.43
C VAL A 267 11.05 -2.99 -23.23
N ARG A 268 11.39 -2.57 -24.46
CA ARG A 268 12.38 -3.29 -25.28
C ARG A 268 13.74 -3.32 -24.59
N LYS A 269 14.22 -2.16 -24.12
CA LYS A 269 15.52 -2.05 -23.46
C LYS A 269 15.60 -2.89 -22.17
N VAL A 270 14.54 -2.88 -21.37
CA VAL A 270 14.45 -3.71 -20.17
C VAL A 270 14.54 -5.20 -20.52
N ARG A 271 13.84 -5.65 -21.58
CA ARG A 271 13.90 -7.05 -22.01
C ARG A 271 15.30 -7.44 -22.47
N GLU A 272 15.94 -6.62 -23.31
CA GLU A 272 17.33 -6.81 -23.74
C GLU A 272 18.27 -6.96 -22.55
N GLN A 273 18.12 -6.13 -21.53
CA GLN A 273 18.96 -6.22 -20.31
C GLN A 273 18.65 -7.46 -19.47
N CYS A 274 17.39 -7.89 -19.40
CA CYS A 274 17.04 -9.15 -18.73
C CYS A 274 17.61 -10.37 -19.47
N GLU A 275 17.60 -10.37 -20.79
CA GLU A 275 18.21 -11.42 -21.62
C GLU A 275 19.74 -11.45 -21.41
N LEU A 276 20.42 -10.31 -21.45
CA LEU A 276 21.86 -10.20 -21.16
C LEU A 276 22.21 -10.70 -19.75
N ALA A 277 21.37 -10.39 -18.74
CA ALA A 277 21.58 -10.89 -17.38
C ALA A 277 21.52 -12.42 -17.35
N ILE A 278 20.51 -13.03 -17.99
CA ILE A 278 20.33 -14.48 -18.06
C ILE A 278 21.53 -15.13 -18.77
N GLU A 279 21.97 -14.58 -19.91
CA GLU A 279 23.14 -15.05 -20.67
C GLU A 279 24.44 -14.98 -19.84
N SER A 280 24.51 -14.00 -18.92
CA SER A 280 25.63 -13.83 -17.98
C SER A 280 25.50 -14.70 -16.71
N GLY A 281 24.49 -15.58 -16.61
CA GLY A 281 24.22 -16.37 -15.43
C GLY A 281 23.66 -15.60 -14.24
N ILE A 282 23.15 -14.38 -14.46
CA ILE A 282 22.56 -13.51 -13.45
C ILE A 282 21.02 -13.54 -13.57
N ASP A 283 20.34 -13.50 -12.43
CA ASP A 283 18.87 -13.48 -12.42
C ASP A 283 18.33 -12.22 -13.11
N TRP A 284 17.33 -12.39 -13.97
CA TRP A 284 16.63 -11.31 -14.68
C TRP A 284 16.05 -10.21 -13.77
N GLN A 285 15.95 -10.47 -12.46
CA GLN A 285 15.47 -9.47 -11.50
C GLN A 285 16.47 -8.33 -11.29
N ALA A 286 17.76 -8.54 -11.56
CA ALA A 286 18.79 -7.51 -11.42
C ALA A 286 18.53 -6.25 -12.27
N PRO A 287 18.30 -6.32 -13.59
CA PRO A 287 17.91 -5.16 -14.39
C PRO A 287 16.59 -4.53 -13.95
N LEU A 288 15.62 -5.30 -13.43
CA LEU A 288 14.37 -4.73 -12.93
C LEU A 288 14.54 -3.96 -11.61
N ASP A 289 15.50 -4.33 -10.77
CA ASP A 289 15.84 -3.55 -9.58
C ASP A 289 16.48 -2.21 -9.98
N THR A 290 17.25 -2.17 -11.05
CA THR A 290 17.73 -0.90 -11.67
C THR A 290 16.57 -0.03 -12.20
N VAL A 291 15.57 -0.63 -12.86
CA VAL A 291 14.35 0.10 -13.27
C VAL A 291 13.64 0.67 -12.04
N ARG A 292 13.52 -0.11 -10.96
CA ARG A 292 12.89 0.33 -9.71
C ARG A 292 13.59 1.56 -9.11
N ALA A 293 14.91 1.59 -9.11
CA ALA A 293 15.69 2.75 -8.64
C ALA A 293 15.42 4.02 -9.46
N ASN A 294 15.07 3.86 -10.74
CA ASN A 294 14.82 4.96 -11.67
C ASN A 294 13.33 5.31 -11.85
N VAL A 295 12.40 4.58 -11.22
CA VAL A 295 10.95 4.70 -11.53
C VAL A 295 10.39 6.09 -11.24
N GLY A 296 10.84 6.76 -10.17
CA GLY A 296 10.42 8.12 -9.84
C GLY A 296 10.79 9.11 -10.94
N ARG A 297 12.04 9.08 -11.40
CA ARG A 297 12.53 9.90 -12.51
C ARG A 297 11.77 9.61 -13.81
N LEU A 298 11.64 8.34 -14.17
CA LEU A 298 10.92 7.91 -15.37
C LEU A 298 9.47 8.36 -15.38
N TRP A 299 8.78 8.23 -14.23
CA TRP A 299 7.39 8.66 -14.09
C TRP A 299 7.25 10.18 -14.23
N ASN A 300 8.11 10.96 -13.57
CA ASN A 300 8.04 12.41 -13.59
C ASN A 300 8.39 13.01 -14.98
N GLN A 301 9.28 12.39 -15.72
CA GLN A 301 9.65 12.80 -17.08
C GLN A 301 8.66 12.33 -18.15
N ALA A 302 7.81 11.34 -17.83
CA ALA A 302 6.87 10.79 -18.79
C ALA A 302 5.74 11.78 -19.11
N SER A 303 5.40 11.90 -20.40
CA SER A 303 4.19 12.61 -20.83
C SER A 303 2.92 11.86 -20.37
N ASP A 304 1.79 12.56 -20.34
CA ASP A 304 0.51 11.94 -20.00
C ASP A 304 0.13 10.79 -20.94
N GLN A 305 0.54 10.86 -22.21
CA GLN A 305 0.35 9.78 -23.16
C GLN A 305 1.18 8.55 -22.77
N GLN A 306 2.43 8.73 -22.40
CA GLN A 306 3.32 7.64 -21.97
C GLN A 306 2.83 7.01 -20.66
N ARG A 307 2.41 7.83 -19.68
CA ARG A 307 1.81 7.35 -18.43
C ARG A 307 0.55 6.53 -18.70
N ARG A 308 -0.34 7.00 -19.62
CA ARG A 308 -1.54 6.23 -20.05
C ARG A 308 -1.19 4.91 -20.70
N GLN A 309 -0.19 4.89 -21.58
CA GLN A 309 0.31 3.66 -22.24
C GLN A 309 0.85 2.68 -21.21
N PHE A 310 1.66 3.15 -20.27
CA PHE A 310 2.19 2.33 -19.18
C PHE A 310 1.06 1.72 -18.34
N VAL A 311 0.15 2.54 -17.82
CA VAL A 311 -0.95 2.08 -16.96
C VAL A 311 -1.84 1.06 -17.68
N ARG A 312 -2.11 1.28 -18.96
CA ARG A 312 -3.00 0.41 -19.75
C ARG A 312 -2.35 -0.91 -20.17
N HIS A 313 -1.08 -0.89 -20.57
CA HIS A 313 -0.45 -2.01 -21.27
C HIS A 313 0.71 -2.67 -20.52
N VAL A 314 1.42 -1.93 -19.67
CA VAL A 314 2.66 -2.40 -19.02
C VAL A 314 2.45 -2.66 -17.53
N ARG A 315 1.61 -1.88 -16.85
CA ARG A 315 1.39 -1.97 -15.41
C ARG A 315 1.11 -3.39 -14.89
N PRO A 316 0.25 -4.24 -15.50
CA PRO A 316 0.02 -5.58 -14.98
C PRO A 316 1.29 -6.45 -14.98
N TRP A 317 2.13 -6.31 -16.00
CA TRP A 317 3.43 -6.97 -16.09
C TRP A 317 4.41 -6.41 -15.08
N TRP A 318 4.50 -5.08 -14.98
CA TRP A 318 5.32 -4.42 -13.97
C TRP A 318 4.96 -4.90 -12.57
N GLU A 319 3.69 -4.88 -12.20
CA GLU A 319 3.24 -5.30 -10.87
C GLU A 319 3.58 -6.77 -10.57
N SER A 320 3.40 -7.69 -11.52
CA SER A 320 3.76 -9.10 -11.37
C SER A 320 5.28 -9.32 -11.17
N HIS A 321 6.12 -8.56 -11.89
CA HIS A 321 7.57 -8.72 -11.88
C HIS A 321 8.24 -7.92 -10.77
N HIS A 322 7.64 -6.83 -10.33
CA HIS A 322 8.18 -5.92 -9.31
C HIS A 322 7.64 -6.22 -7.91
N HIS A 323 6.32 -6.36 -7.75
CA HIS A 323 5.70 -6.74 -6.47
C HIS A 323 5.81 -8.25 -6.25
N ARG A 324 7.03 -8.69 -5.94
CA ARG A 324 7.39 -10.10 -5.81
C ARG A 324 6.95 -10.67 -4.47
N SER A 325 6.63 -11.96 -4.46
CA SER A 325 6.24 -12.70 -3.26
C SER A 325 7.46 -13.11 -2.45
N PRO A 326 7.46 -13.04 -1.12
CA PRO A 326 8.49 -13.62 -0.27
C PRO A 326 8.66 -15.12 -0.56
N PRO A 327 9.87 -15.68 -0.39
CA PRO A 327 10.13 -17.09 -0.69
C PRO A 327 9.18 -18.09 -0.01
N PRO A 328 8.83 -17.96 1.29
CA PRO A 328 7.88 -18.88 1.94
C PRO A 328 6.49 -18.83 1.30
N SER A 329 5.96 -17.65 1.03
CA SER A 329 4.64 -17.47 0.42
C SER A 329 4.63 -17.95 -1.05
N ALA A 330 5.73 -17.74 -1.79
CA ALA A 330 5.89 -18.26 -3.15
C ALA A 330 5.95 -19.80 -3.15
N ALA A 331 6.60 -20.42 -2.15
CA ALA A 331 6.64 -21.86 -1.98
C ALA A 331 5.24 -22.43 -1.69
N LEU A 332 4.43 -21.77 -0.85
CA LEU A 332 3.04 -22.13 -0.61
C LEU A 332 2.24 -22.10 -1.92
N LEU A 333 2.31 -21.01 -2.68
CA LEU A 333 1.63 -20.85 -3.96
C LEU A 333 2.00 -21.99 -4.93
N ALA A 334 3.30 -22.26 -5.09
CA ALA A 334 3.79 -23.33 -5.95
C ALA A 334 3.34 -24.72 -5.48
N ARG A 335 3.28 -24.98 -4.16
CA ARG A 335 2.78 -26.22 -3.58
C ARG A 335 1.30 -26.43 -3.90
N LEU A 336 0.46 -25.42 -3.71
CA LEU A 336 -0.98 -25.51 -3.97
C LEU A 336 -1.27 -25.79 -5.46
N ILE A 337 -0.51 -25.18 -6.37
CA ILE A 337 -0.60 -25.46 -7.81
C ILE A 337 -0.22 -26.91 -8.12
N ARG A 338 0.94 -27.39 -7.60
CA ARG A 338 1.37 -28.78 -7.83
C ARG A 338 0.40 -29.83 -7.26
N GLN A 339 -0.30 -29.50 -6.18
CA GLN A 339 -1.32 -30.36 -5.57
C GLN A 339 -2.64 -30.34 -6.34
N GLY A 340 -2.78 -29.52 -7.40
CA GLY A 340 -4.05 -29.33 -8.12
C GLY A 340 -5.13 -28.63 -7.32
N ARG A 341 -4.81 -28.09 -6.13
CA ARG A 341 -5.75 -27.34 -5.27
C ARG A 341 -5.97 -25.91 -5.75
N LEU A 342 -5.02 -25.34 -6.46
CA LEU A 342 -5.06 -23.96 -6.94
C LEU A 342 -5.06 -23.93 -8.46
N SER A 343 -6.06 -23.24 -9.01
CA SER A 343 -6.13 -22.91 -10.44
C SER A 343 -6.26 -21.39 -10.65
N ILE A 344 -5.77 -20.91 -11.79
CA ILE A 344 -5.86 -19.49 -12.16
C ILE A 344 -6.40 -19.33 -13.57
N ASP A 345 -7.39 -18.47 -13.73
CA ASP A 345 -8.02 -18.11 -15.00
C ASP A 345 -7.74 -16.65 -15.38
N ALA A 346 -7.33 -16.44 -16.63
CA ALA A 346 -7.28 -15.10 -17.22
C ALA A 346 -8.71 -14.69 -17.62
N ALA A 347 -9.40 -13.97 -16.73
CA ALA A 347 -10.80 -13.62 -16.90
C ALA A 347 -11.12 -12.24 -16.32
N SER A 348 -12.17 -11.62 -16.83
CA SER A 348 -12.75 -10.38 -16.29
C SER A 348 -14.07 -10.69 -15.57
N LEU A 349 -14.20 -10.24 -14.34
CA LEU A 349 -15.42 -10.31 -13.56
C LEU A 349 -16.49 -9.44 -14.22
N GLN A 350 -17.70 -10.00 -14.39
CA GLN A 350 -18.85 -9.32 -14.98
C GLN A 350 -19.97 -9.09 -13.95
N GLY A 351 -20.09 -9.96 -12.96
CA GLY A 351 -21.08 -9.84 -11.88
C GLY A 351 -20.82 -10.84 -10.76
N VAL A 352 -21.48 -10.61 -9.63
CA VAL A 352 -21.48 -11.46 -8.44
C VAL A 352 -22.93 -11.57 -7.96
N ALA A 353 -23.34 -12.73 -7.49
CA ALA A 353 -24.65 -12.95 -6.87
C ALA A 353 -24.53 -13.92 -5.70
N SER A 354 -25.26 -13.66 -4.62
CA SER A 354 -25.46 -14.62 -3.54
C SER A 354 -26.63 -15.54 -3.88
N LEU A 355 -26.43 -16.83 -3.74
CA LEU A 355 -27.45 -17.83 -4.01
C LEU A 355 -28.27 -18.17 -2.75
N PRO A 356 -29.53 -18.61 -2.86
CA PRO A 356 -30.32 -19.04 -1.71
C PRO A 356 -29.70 -20.21 -0.92
N SER A 357 -28.80 -20.98 -1.55
CA SER A 357 -28.02 -22.04 -0.90
C SER A 357 -26.95 -21.53 0.07
N GLY A 358 -26.70 -20.21 0.13
CA GLY A 358 -25.57 -19.61 0.84
C GLY A 358 -24.27 -19.55 0.02
N GLN A 359 -24.25 -20.13 -1.17
CA GLN A 359 -23.11 -20.09 -2.08
C GLN A 359 -23.03 -18.75 -2.83
N VAL A 360 -21.85 -18.45 -3.37
CA VAL A 360 -21.63 -17.27 -4.21
C VAL A 360 -21.44 -17.71 -5.66
N GLN A 361 -22.15 -17.07 -6.57
CA GLN A 361 -21.99 -17.24 -8.00
C GLN A 361 -21.31 -16.01 -8.60
N ILE A 362 -20.26 -16.23 -9.37
CA ILE A 362 -19.62 -15.18 -10.17
C ILE A 362 -19.87 -15.39 -11.66
N SER A 363 -20.06 -14.29 -12.37
CA SER A 363 -20.09 -14.28 -13.84
C SER A 363 -18.73 -13.77 -14.32
N VAL A 364 -17.98 -14.58 -15.03
CA VAL A 364 -16.65 -14.25 -15.55
C VAL A 364 -16.57 -14.46 -17.05
N ARG A 365 -15.89 -13.55 -17.74
CA ARG A 365 -15.58 -13.72 -19.16
C ARG A 365 -14.10 -14.00 -19.32
N ARG A 366 -13.77 -15.24 -19.70
CA ARG A 366 -12.39 -15.65 -19.95
C ARG A 366 -11.80 -14.92 -21.14
N ARG A 367 -10.50 -14.79 -21.15
CA ARG A 367 -9.79 -14.15 -22.26
C ARG A 367 -9.93 -15.00 -23.53
N GLY A 368 -10.43 -14.37 -24.60
CA GLY A 368 -10.72 -15.06 -25.89
C GLY A 368 -12.15 -15.58 -26.01
N GLU A 369 -12.94 -15.62 -24.93
CA GLU A 369 -14.35 -16.01 -24.98
C GLU A 369 -15.27 -14.80 -25.19
N SER A 370 -16.32 -14.97 -25.97
CA SER A 370 -17.35 -13.95 -26.25
C SER A 370 -18.41 -13.89 -25.16
N GLN A 371 -18.76 -15.04 -24.58
CA GLN A 371 -19.82 -15.19 -23.59
C GLN A 371 -19.25 -15.36 -22.19
N PRO A 372 -19.89 -14.78 -21.15
CA PRO A 372 -19.53 -15.03 -19.77
C PRO A 372 -19.94 -16.44 -19.33
N THR A 373 -19.13 -17.03 -18.46
CA THR A 373 -19.39 -18.30 -17.78
C THR A 373 -19.77 -18.05 -16.33
N GLN A 374 -20.80 -18.77 -15.82
CA GLN A 374 -21.18 -18.75 -14.41
C GLN A 374 -20.36 -19.80 -13.64
N ILE A 375 -19.80 -19.38 -12.50
CA ILE A 375 -19.00 -20.24 -11.63
C ILE A 375 -19.48 -20.07 -10.20
N THR A 376 -19.77 -21.19 -9.53
CA THR A 376 -20.24 -21.20 -8.16
C THR A 376 -19.12 -21.66 -7.23
N GLY A 377 -19.05 -21.06 -6.06
CA GLY A 377 -18.18 -21.42 -4.95
C GLY A 377 -18.87 -21.22 -3.61
N ASP A 378 -18.30 -21.80 -2.57
CA ASP A 378 -18.84 -21.72 -1.21
C ASP A 378 -18.42 -20.41 -0.51
N ALA A 379 -17.32 -19.82 -0.95
CA ALA A 379 -16.84 -18.53 -0.47
C ALA A 379 -16.19 -17.72 -1.59
N LEU A 380 -16.20 -16.40 -1.44
CA LEU A 380 -15.55 -15.45 -2.34
C LEU A 380 -14.62 -14.53 -1.54
N ILE A 381 -13.39 -14.34 -2.02
CA ILE A 381 -12.43 -13.39 -1.46
C ILE A 381 -12.13 -12.30 -2.48
N ASN A 382 -12.22 -11.04 -2.07
CA ASN A 382 -11.91 -9.90 -2.91
C ASN A 382 -10.45 -9.45 -2.71
N SER A 383 -9.59 -9.76 -3.67
CA SER A 383 -8.18 -9.34 -3.69
C SER A 383 -7.89 -8.37 -4.85
N THR A 384 -8.87 -7.56 -5.27
CA THR A 384 -8.74 -6.67 -6.45
C THR A 384 -7.91 -5.43 -6.20
N GLY A 385 -7.48 -5.18 -4.95
CA GLY A 385 -6.56 -4.11 -4.58
C GLY A 385 -7.26 -2.82 -4.16
N ILE A 386 -6.75 -1.69 -4.62
CA ILE A 386 -6.98 -0.35 -4.07
C ILE A 386 -7.76 0.50 -5.04
N GLU A 387 -8.68 1.35 -4.56
CA GLU A 387 -9.30 2.42 -5.34
C GLU A 387 -8.43 3.69 -5.26
N TYR A 388 -7.86 4.07 -6.39
CA TYR A 388 -7.06 5.29 -6.50
C TYR A 388 -7.86 6.50 -6.91
N ASP A 389 -8.99 6.33 -7.59
CA ASP A 389 -9.85 7.44 -8.00
C ASP A 389 -10.72 7.92 -6.83
N TRP A 390 -10.30 8.99 -6.18
CA TRP A 390 -10.99 9.54 -5.01
C TRP A 390 -12.46 9.92 -5.27
N ARG A 391 -12.85 10.17 -6.51
CA ARG A 391 -14.26 10.40 -6.89
C ARG A 391 -15.14 9.17 -6.69
N ARG A 392 -14.51 8.00 -6.56
CA ARG A 392 -15.14 6.70 -6.40
C ARG A 392 -15.07 6.16 -4.99
N VAL A 393 -14.34 6.83 -4.13
CA VAL A 393 -14.22 6.47 -2.72
C VAL A 393 -15.46 6.91 -1.98
N ASP A 394 -16.22 5.93 -1.47
CA ASP A 394 -17.43 6.18 -0.70
C ASP A 394 -17.12 6.39 0.78
N ARG A 395 -16.46 7.52 1.08
CA ARG A 395 -16.14 7.97 2.44
C ARG A 395 -16.43 9.46 2.57
N PRO A 396 -16.84 9.93 3.78
CA PRO A 396 -17.20 11.34 3.99
C PRO A 396 -16.08 12.31 3.62
N LEU A 397 -14.86 12.10 4.14
CA LEU A 397 -13.75 13.04 3.94
C LEU A 397 -13.39 13.25 2.47
N PRO A 398 -13.14 12.24 1.63
CA PRO A 398 -12.90 12.43 0.20
C PRO A 398 -14.03 13.17 -0.52
N ARG A 399 -15.28 12.84 -0.20
CA ARG A 399 -16.47 13.50 -0.78
C ARG A 399 -16.52 14.99 -0.43
N GLN A 400 -16.30 15.35 0.84
CA GLN A 400 -16.32 16.75 1.29
C GLN A 400 -15.17 17.55 0.69
N LEU A 401 -13.96 16.99 0.65
CA LEU A 401 -12.80 17.64 0.04
C LEU A 401 -13.03 17.96 -1.44
N LEU A 402 -13.58 16.99 -2.20
CA LEU A 402 -13.94 17.18 -3.61
C LEU A 402 -15.08 18.18 -3.78
N ALA A 403 -16.15 18.08 -2.99
CA ALA A 403 -17.30 18.97 -3.06
C ALA A 403 -16.95 20.43 -2.74
N ARG A 404 -16.00 20.66 -1.84
CA ARG A 404 -15.47 21.97 -1.49
C ARG A 404 -14.42 22.48 -2.48
N GLY A 405 -14.01 21.67 -3.44
CA GLY A 405 -12.94 22.02 -4.37
C GLY A 405 -11.55 22.14 -3.72
N LEU A 406 -11.35 21.60 -2.51
CA LEU A 406 -10.05 21.64 -1.81
C LEU A 406 -9.01 20.71 -2.40
N ILE A 407 -9.45 19.72 -3.16
CA ILE A 407 -8.61 18.77 -3.91
C ILE A 407 -9.15 18.58 -5.31
N GLN A 408 -8.28 18.15 -6.21
CA GLN A 408 -8.67 17.60 -7.50
C GLN A 408 -8.00 16.26 -7.74
N PRO A 409 -8.56 15.39 -8.63
CA PRO A 409 -7.94 14.12 -8.98
C PRO A 409 -6.54 14.33 -9.53
N GLY A 410 -5.63 13.47 -9.11
CA GLY A 410 -4.27 13.40 -9.64
C GLY A 410 -4.23 12.93 -11.09
N PRO A 411 -3.05 12.96 -11.73
CA PRO A 411 -2.87 12.45 -13.08
C PRO A 411 -3.43 11.03 -13.22
N LEU A 412 -4.18 10.79 -14.30
CA LEU A 412 -4.85 9.52 -14.60
C LEU A 412 -5.84 9.03 -13.53
N ALA A 413 -6.37 9.92 -12.71
CA ALA A 413 -7.21 9.60 -11.55
C ALA A 413 -6.51 8.67 -10.52
N LEU A 414 -5.19 8.78 -10.41
CA LEU A 414 -4.39 8.02 -9.45
C LEU A 414 -4.11 8.90 -8.21
N GLY A 415 -5.03 8.89 -7.26
CA GLY A 415 -4.95 9.73 -6.06
C GLY A 415 -5.36 11.18 -6.34
N ILE A 416 -4.74 12.12 -5.63
CA ILE A 416 -4.97 13.56 -5.73
C ILE A 416 -3.77 14.30 -6.30
N ALA A 417 -4.02 15.47 -6.87
CA ALA A 417 -2.98 16.33 -7.42
C ALA A 417 -2.28 17.12 -6.31
N ALA A 418 -0.97 17.22 -6.39
CA ALA A 418 -0.11 18.01 -5.50
C ALA A 418 1.16 18.45 -6.24
N ASP A 419 1.90 19.38 -5.67
CA ASP A 419 3.24 19.71 -6.14
C ASP A 419 4.32 18.74 -5.60
N ALA A 420 5.56 18.97 -5.98
CA ALA A 420 6.71 18.16 -5.53
C ALA A 420 6.95 18.22 -4.00
N THR A 421 6.35 19.17 -3.29
CA THR A 421 6.47 19.31 -1.82
C THR A 421 5.28 18.70 -1.08
N GLY A 422 4.31 18.13 -1.79
CA GLY A 422 3.08 17.58 -1.23
C GLY A 422 1.97 18.60 -0.99
N ALA A 423 2.13 19.88 -1.40
CA ALA A 423 1.05 20.87 -1.33
C ALA A 423 -0.05 20.49 -2.31
N VAL A 424 -1.26 20.33 -1.80
CA VAL A 424 -2.41 19.84 -2.58
C VAL A 424 -2.88 20.90 -3.56
N LEU A 425 -3.21 20.49 -4.76
CA LEU A 425 -3.78 21.35 -5.81
C LEU A 425 -5.31 21.37 -5.69
N ASP A 426 -5.89 22.56 -5.58
CA ASP A 426 -7.33 22.75 -5.48
C ASP A 426 -8.03 22.74 -6.86
N ALA A 427 -9.37 22.82 -6.87
CA ALA A 427 -10.16 22.81 -8.10
C ALA A 427 -9.94 24.05 -8.99
N HIS A 428 -9.34 25.11 -8.46
CA HIS A 428 -8.99 26.34 -9.18
C HIS A 428 -7.56 26.32 -9.72
N GLY A 429 -6.83 25.24 -9.52
CA GLY A 429 -5.45 25.10 -9.96
C GLY A 429 -4.44 25.83 -9.06
N GLN A 430 -4.82 26.12 -7.79
CA GLN A 430 -3.95 26.77 -6.82
C GLN A 430 -3.39 25.75 -5.82
N TYR A 431 -2.07 25.83 -5.55
CA TYR A 431 -1.46 25.01 -4.51
C TYR A 431 -1.78 25.57 -3.12
N SER A 432 -2.22 24.68 -2.24
CA SER A 432 -2.57 25.06 -0.88
C SER A 432 -1.32 25.36 -0.05
N ALA A 433 -1.34 26.47 0.67
CA ALA A 433 -0.33 26.77 1.70
C ALA A 433 -0.58 26.04 3.03
N ARG A 434 -1.75 25.39 3.18
CA ARG A 434 -2.21 24.83 4.46
C ARG A 434 -2.61 23.37 4.41
N LEU A 435 -2.92 22.83 3.22
CA LEU A 435 -3.32 21.44 3.02
C LEU A 435 -2.26 20.71 2.21
N PHE A 436 -1.73 19.65 2.78
CA PHE A 436 -0.71 18.81 2.20
C PHE A 436 -1.18 17.36 2.12
N ALA A 437 -0.49 16.55 1.34
CA ALA A 437 -0.71 15.11 1.28
C ALA A 437 0.62 14.37 1.18
N MET A 438 0.63 13.10 1.58
CA MET A 438 1.77 12.21 1.42
C MET A 438 1.34 10.73 1.33
N GLY A 439 2.25 9.92 0.85
CA GLY A 439 2.03 8.47 0.72
C GLY A 439 1.04 8.12 -0.40
N PRO A 440 0.23 7.07 -0.22
CA PRO A 440 -0.67 6.54 -1.24
C PRO A 440 -1.61 7.55 -1.92
N PRO A 441 -2.12 8.59 -1.26
CA PRO A 441 -2.91 9.64 -1.93
C PRO A 441 -2.20 10.30 -3.12
N LEU A 442 -0.88 10.24 -3.19
CA LEU A 442 -0.06 10.87 -4.23
C LEU A 442 0.42 9.92 -5.34
N ARG A 443 -0.23 8.76 -5.51
CA ARG A 443 0.15 7.74 -6.49
C ARG A 443 0.33 8.28 -7.92
N GLY A 444 -0.47 9.24 -8.33
CA GLY A 444 -0.38 9.87 -9.65
C GLY A 444 0.82 10.78 -9.80
N MET A 445 1.32 11.33 -8.71
CA MET A 445 2.50 12.19 -8.65
C MET A 445 3.78 11.38 -8.52
N TRP A 446 3.79 10.40 -7.62
CA TRP A 446 4.90 9.48 -7.37
C TRP A 446 4.44 8.03 -7.46
N TRP A 447 4.87 7.33 -8.51
CA TRP A 447 4.43 5.97 -8.78
C TRP A 447 4.65 5.01 -7.60
N GLU A 448 5.72 5.18 -6.83
CA GLU A 448 6.05 4.34 -5.68
C GLU A 448 5.67 4.95 -4.32
N SER A 449 4.71 5.87 -4.30
CA SER A 449 4.24 6.53 -3.07
C SER A 449 3.66 5.57 -2.01
N THR A 450 3.58 4.28 -2.30
CA THR A 450 3.13 3.23 -1.38
C THR A 450 4.30 2.42 -0.79
N ALA A 451 5.51 2.55 -1.33
CA ALA A 451 6.68 1.82 -0.84
C ALA A 451 7.25 2.47 0.44
N VAL A 452 7.69 1.66 1.39
CA VAL A 452 8.17 2.10 2.71
C VAL A 452 9.26 3.15 2.59
N THR A 453 10.29 2.88 1.81
CA THR A 453 11.43 3.78 1.63
C THR A 453 11.05 5.10 0.98
N ASP A 454 10.14 5.07 -0.01
CA ASP A 454 9.65 6.28 -0.67
C ASP A 454 8.78 7.11 0.28
N VAL A 455 7.95 6.46 1.11
CA VAL A 455 7.18 7.13 2.17
C VAL A 455 8.11 7.77 3.22
N ALA A 456 9.20 7.10 3.59
CA ALA A 456 10.18 7.64 4.53
C ALA A 456 10.87 8.90 3.96
N ILE A 457 11.27 8.89 2.69
CA ILE A 457 11.84 10.05 2.00
C ILE A 457 10.81 11.20 1.92
N GLN A 458 9.56 10.90 1.56
CA GLN A 458 8.49 11.90 1.55
C GLN A 458 8.25 12.50 2.93
N ALA A 459 8.23 11.68 3.98
CA ALA A 459 8.03 12.13 5.36
C ALA A 459 9.12 13.12 5.78
N LYS A 460 10.39 12.82 5.49
CA LYS A 460 11.53 13.70 5.78
C LYS A 460 11.42 15.02 5.01
N ALA A 461 11.16 14.96 3.71
CA ALA A 461 11.05 16.16 2.87
C ALA A 461 9.87 17.06 3.30
N LEU A 462 8.70 16.45 3.59
CA LEU A 462 7.54 17.20 4.04
C LEU A 462 7.75 17.78 5.46
N ALA A 463 8.41 17.05 6.35
CA ALA A 463 8.77 17.59 7.67
C ALA A 463 9.69 18.80 7.56
N MET A 464 10.64 18.80 6.63
CA MET A 464 11.49 19.99 6.34
C MET A 464 10.67 21.19 5.86
N ARG A 465 9.64 20.97 5.09
CA ARG A 465 8.75 22.02 4.56
C ARG A 465 7.83 22.61 5.63
N LEU A 466 7.39 21.77 6.58
CA LEU A 466 6.42 22.13 7.61
C LEU A 466 7.04 22.65 8.92
N SER A 467 8.36 22.57 9.06
CA SER A 467 9.12 23.01 10.24
C SER A 467 9.25 24.50 10.34
#